data_cfc5f93cfae0371f5e7bd2d2b22a7bbf
#
_entry.id   cfc5f93cfae0371f5e7bd2d2b22a7bbf
#
_cell.length_a   1.000
_cell.length_b   1.000
_cell.length_c   1.000
_cell.angle_alpha   90.00
_cell.angle_beta   90.00
_cell.angle_gamma   90.00
#
_symmetry.space_group_name_H-M   'P 1'
#
loop_
_entity.id
_entity.type
_entity.pdbx_description
1 polymer ?
#
loop_
_entity_poly.entity_id
_entity_poly.type
_entity_poly.pdbx_seq_one_letter_code
_entity_poly.pdbx_strand_id
1 'polypeptide(L)'
;MDVTLIVNGLDLSTKLSTYSVTEEVTYRNVITTLDDVEHPYPGAKKTIITFSLFPMTDDESSSLYNALGDLVFNATYTNQHKGLDETKRVRLMTNLESAFALKSADGKRRYTGGAIQLRGL
;
A
#
# COMPACT_ATOMS: atom_id res chain seq x y z
N MET A 1 5.34 -9.17 -12.17
CA MET A 1 6.03 -8.76 -10.93
C MET A 1 5.82 -9.87 -9.90
N ASP A 2 6.90 -10.39 -9.36
CA ASP A 2 6.86 -11.57 -8.49
C ASP A 2 6.67 -11.20 -7.01
N VAL A 3 5.63 -10.46 -6.73
CA VAL A 3 5.24 -10.12 -5.37
C VAL A 3 3.79 -10.49 -5.13
N THR A 4 3.46 -10.79 -3.88
CA THR A 4 2.10 -11.08 -3.47
C THR A 4 1.49 -9.82 -2.86
N LEU A 5 0.30 -9.46 -3.30
CA LEU A 5 -0.49 -8.41 -2.67
C LEU A 5 -1.97 -8.80 -2.72
N ILE A 6 -2.52 -9.09 -1.55
CA ILE A 6 -3.94 -9.41 -1.37
C ILE A 6 -4.49 -8.42 -0.35
N VAL A 7 -5.44 -7.60 -0.75
CA VAL A 7 -6.04 -6.58 0.11
C VAL A 7 -7.51 -6.90 0.33
N ASN A 8 -7.90 -7.07 1.60
CA ASN A 8 -9.27 -7.40 1.99
C ASN A 8 -9.85 -8.58 1.18
N GLY A 9 -9.03 -9.61 0.94
CA GLY A 9 -9.39 -10.79 0.15
C GLY A 9 -9.30 -10.64 -1.36
N LEU A 10 -8.96 -9.47 -1.87
CA LEU A 10 -8.79 -9.22 -3.30
C LEU A 10 -7.32 -9.35 -3.70
N ASP A 11 -7.01 -10.30 -4.58
CA ASP A 11 -5.66 -10.54 -5.08
C ASP A 11 -5.31 -9.54 -6.20
N LEU A 12 -4.31 -8.72 -5.96
CA LEU A 12 -3.81 -7.73 -6.90
C LEU A 12 -2.43 -8.06 -7.46
N SER A 13 -1.87 -9.22 -7.12
CA SER A 13 -0.47 -9.57 -7.44
C SER A 13 -0.12 -9.48 -8.92
N THR A 14 -1.05 -9.83 -9.80
CA THR A 14 -0.82 -9.82 -11.25
C THR A 14 -1.13 -8.47 -11.91
N LYS A 15 -1.70 -7.54 -11.16
CA LYS A 15 -2.19 -6.24 -11.69
C LYS A 15 -1.28 -5.07 -11.31
N LEU A 16 -0.21 -5.32 -10.57
CA LEU A 16 0.69 -4.30 -10.06
C LEU A 16 1.56 -3.72 -11.18
N SER A 17 1.59 -2.39 -11.30
CA SER A 17 2.56 -1.69 -12.12
C SER A 17 3.77 -1.25 -11.30
N THR A 18 3.55 -0.82 -10.05
CA THR A 18 4.63 -0.52 -9.10
C THR A 18 4.30 -1.09 -7.72
N TYR A 19 5.33 -1.41 -6.95
CA TYR A 19 5.18 -1.95 -5.61
C TYR A 19 6.41 -1.62 -4.78
N SER A 20 6.21 -1.10 -3.59
CA SER A 20 7.29 -0.88 -2.63
C SER A 20 6.78 -1.02 -1.20
N VAL A 21 7.68 -1.42 -0.32
CA VAL A 21 7.44 -1.49 1.12
C VAL A 21 8.43 -0.57 1.81
N THR A 22 7.91 0.32 2.63
CA THR A 22 8.71 1.26 3.42
C THR A 22 8.37 1.06 4.88
N GLU A 23 9.38 1.11 5.75
CA GLU A 23 9.17 1.15 7.20
C GLU A 23 9.36 2.59 7.68
N GLU A 24 8.29 3.16 8.21
CA GLU A 24 8.33 4.48 8.84
C GLU A 24 8.86 4.31 10.26
N VAL A 25 9.96 4.97 10.55
CA VAL A 25 10.59 4.95 11.88
C VAL A 25 10.29 6.28 12.57
N THR A 26 9.66 6.20 13.74
CA THR A 26 9.40 7.38 14.56
C THR A 26 10.11 7.26 15.90
N TYR A 27 10.55 8.40 16.43
CA TYR A 27 11.13 8.50 17.76
C TYR A 27 10.19 9.29 18.66
N ARG A 28 9.96 8.81 19.89
CA ARG A 28 9.15 9.52 20.87
C ARG A 28 9.83 10.78 21.34
N ASN A 29 11.14 10.72 21.48
CA ASN A 29 11.93 11.81 22.03
C ASN A 29 13.40 11.63 21.63
N VAL A 30 14.10 12.75 21.49
CA VAL A 30 15.55 12.78 21.29
C VAL A 30 16.12 13.71 22.36
N ILE A 31 16.99 13.17 23.20
CA ILE A 31 17.63 13.91 24.29
C ILE A 31 19.11 14.04 23.97
N THR A 32 19.62 15.28 23.99
CA THR A 32 21.05 15.55 23.91
C THR A 32 21.60 15.80 25.30
N THR A 33 22.59 15.04 25.70
CA THR A 33 23.23 15.17 27.00
C THR A 33 24.36 16.21 26.97
N LEU A 34 24.99 16.44 28.12
CA LEU A 34 26.09 17.43 28.26
C LEU A 34 27.34 17.07 27.42
N ASP A 35 27.47 15.83 27.00
CA ASP A 35 28.55 15.37 26.11
C ASP A 35 28.17 15.46 24.61
N ASP A 36 27.06 16.11 24.28
CA ASP A 36 26.53 16.27 22.93
C ASP A 36 26.18 14.94 22.21
N VAL A 37 25.94 13.88 22.96
CA VAL A 37 25.48 12.61 22.41
C VAL A 37 23.97 12.56 22.41
N GLU A 38 23.38 12.29 21.24
CA GLU A 38 21.96 12.06 21.13
C GLU A 38 21.55 10.72 21.72
N HIS A 39 20.47 10.72 22.49
CA HIS A 39 19.87 9.51 23.05
C HIS A 39 18.44 9.38 22.55
N PRO A 40 18.24 8.82 21.33
CA PRO A 40 16.89 8.69 20.77
C PRO A 40 16.10 7.60 21.49
N TYR A 41 14.85 7.93 21.81
CA TYR A 41 13.90 6.96 22.33
C TYR A 41 13.04 6.48 21.16
N PRO A 42 13.19 5.20 20.72
CA PRO A 42 12.46 4.71 19.57
C PRO A 42 10.96 4.66 19.84
N GLY A 43 10.18 5.17 18.90
CA GLY A 43 8.75 4.96 18.82
C GLY A 43 8.42 3.67 18.09
N ALA A 44 7.24 3.61 17.49
CA ALA A 44 6.84 2.45 16.72
C ALA A 44 7.39 2.50 15.30
N LYS A 45 7.79 1.33 14.78
CA LYS A 45 7.98 1.14 13.35
C LYS A 45 6.65 0.77 12.72
N LYS A 46 6.28 1.44 11.64
CA LYS A 46 5.07 1.13 10.89
C LYS A 46 5.41 0.80 9.45
N THR A 47 4.85 -0.27 8.95
CA THR A 47 5.01 -0.68 7.55
C THR A 47 4.08 0.13 6.68
N ILE A 48 4.62 0.70 5.60
CA ILE A 48 3.85 1.41 4.57
C ILE A 48 4.03 0.65 3.27
N ILE A 49 2.91 0.20 2.70
CA ILE A 49 2.88 -0.47 1.41
C ILE A 49 2.39 0.53 0.38
N THR A 50 3.21 0.82 -0.62
CA THR A 50 2.86 1.72 -1.72
C THR A 50 2.79 0.92 -3.00
N PHE A 51 1.68 1.03 -3.71
CA PHE A 51 1.50 0.33 -4.98
C PHE A 51 0.65 1.13 -5.94
N SER A 52 0.82 0.85 -7.22
CA SER A 52 -0.08 1.32 -8.27
C SER A 52 -0.40 0.17 -9.21
N LEU A 53 -1.50 0.29 -9.92
CA LEU A 53 -2.04 -0.76 -10.77
C LEU A 53 -2.05 -0.33 -12.23
N PHE A 54 -1.96 -1.30 -13.12
CA PHE A 54 -2.23 -1.07 -14.54
C PHE A 54 -3.69 -0.64 -14.75
N PRO A 55 -4.03 0.01 -15.88
CA PRO A 55 -5.40 0.40 -16.16
C PRO A 55 -6.39 -0.76 -15.99
N MET A 56 -7.50 -0.49 -15.32
CA MET A 56 -8.49 -1.48 -14.92
C MET A 56 -9.80 -1.30 -15.67
N THR A 57 -10.50 -2.41 -15.88
CA THR A 57 -11.88 -2.40 -16.40
C THR A 57 -12.87 -1.93 -15.33
N ASP A 58 -14.13 -1.71 -15.72
CA ASP A 58 -15.20 -1.34 -14.78
C ASP A 58 -15.32 -2.34 -13.61
N ASP A 59 -15.33 -3.63 -13.91
CA ASP A 59 -15.47 -4.68 -12.89
C ASP A 59 -14.27 -4.72 -11.94
N GLU A 60 -13.06 -4.63 -12.48
CA GLU A 60 -11.84 -4.62 -11.69
C GLU A 60 -11.76 -3.39 -10.79
N SER A 61 -12.11 -2.22 -11.33
CA SER A 61 -12.15 -0.97 -10.57
C SER A 61 -13.20 -1.04 -9.45
N SER A 62 -14.39 -1.53 -9.74
CA SER A 62 -15.45 -1.70 -8.75
C SER A 62 -15.03 -2.64 -7.62
N SER A 63 -14.42 -3.77 -7.95
CA SER A 63 -13.92 -4.73 -6.95
C SER A 63 -12.85 -4.12 -6.07
N LEU A 64 -11.91 -3.37 -6.65
CA LEU A 64 -10.85 -2.68 -5.90
C LEU A 64 -11.41 -1.66 -4.91
N TYR A 65 -12.28 -0.78 -5.38
CA TYR A 65 -12.81 0.27 -4.52
C TYR A 65 -13.77 -0.26 -3.45
N ASN A 66 -14.47 -1.36 -3.71
CA ASN A 66 -15.24 -2.05 -2.69
C ASN A 66 -14.34 -2.65 -1.61
N ALA A 67 -13.23 -3.26 -2.00
CA ALA A 67 -12.26 -3.82 -1.04
C ALA A 67 -11.61 -2.73 -0.18
N LEU A 68 -11.21 -1.63 -0.79
CA LEU A 68 -10.56 -0.51 -0.08
C LEU A 68 -11.54 0.35 0.71
N GLY A 69 -12.83 0.28 0.40
CA GLY A 69 -13.87 1.10 1.03
C GLY A 69 -14.06 0.83 2.51
N ASP A 70 -13.63 -0.31 3.01
CA ASP A 70 -13.66 -0.62 4.45
C ASP A 70 -12.65 0.22 5.25
N LEU A 71 -11.67 0.84 4.59
CA LEU A 71 -10.64 1.71 5.13
C LEU A 71 -9.65 1.01 6.07
N VAL A 72 -10.07 0.02 6.83
CA VAL A 72 -9.24 -0.82 7.69
C VAL A 72 -9.53 -2.28 7.35
N PHE A 73 -8.50 -3.04 6.98
CA PHE A 73 -8.66 -4.43 6.53
C PHE A 73 -7.34 -5.19 6.67
N ASN A 74 -7.38 -6.49 6.45
CA ASN A 74 -6.17 -7.31 6.41
C ASN A 74 -5.54 -7.26 5.02
N ALA A 75 -4.22 -7.11 4.98
CA ALA A 75 -3.44 -7.19 3.75
C ALA A 75 -2.36 -8.26 3.87
N THR A 76 -2.28 -9.12 2.86
CA THR A 76 -1.17 -10.07 2.69
C THR A 76 -0.25 -9.52 1.63
N TYR A 77 1.02 -9.35 1.93
CA TYR A 77 1.97 -8.67 1.05
C TYR A 77 3.36 -9.28 1.17
N THR A 78 4.14 -9.13 0.11
CA THR A 78 5.55 -9.52 0.15
C THR A 78 6.35 -8.43 0.86
N ASN A 79 6.92 -8.76 2.02
CA ASN A 79 7.81 -7.86 2.73
C ASN A 79 9.22 -8.01 2.17
N GLN A 80 9.64 -7.03 1.36
CA GLN A 80 10.93 -7.05 0.69
C GLN A 80 12.11 -6.97 1.66
N HIS A 81 11.92 -6.38 2.84
CA HIS A 81 12.95 -6.27 3.87
C HIS A 81 13.25 -7.62 4.54
N LYS A 82 12.27 -8.51 4.61
CA LYS A 82 12.39 -9.84 5.22
C LYS A 82 12.46 -10.97 4.21
N GLY A 83 12.12 -10.70 2.95
CA GLY A 83 12.09 -11.70 1.89
C GLY A 83 10.99 -12.74 2.03
N LEU A 84 9.89 -12.42 2.69
CA LEU A 84 8.76 -13.32 2.90
C LEU A 84 7.43 -12.59 2.81
N ASP A 85 6.34 -13.35 2.65
CA ASP A 85 4.98 -12.81 2.65
C ASP A 85 4.46 -12.72 4.09
N GLU A 86 3.82 -11.61 4.39
CA GLU A 86 3.22 -11.34 5.71
C GLU A 86 1.78 -10.89 5.57
N THR A 87 0.98 -11.15 6.60
CA THR A 87 -0.38 -10.61 6.72
C THR A 87 -0.43 -9.65 7.90
N LYS A 88 -0.89 -8.43 7.64
CA LYS A 88 -1.08 -7.41 8.67
C LYS A 88 -2.42 -6.71 8.52
N ARG A 89 -2.91 -6.20 9.63
CA ARG A 89 -4.03 -5.27 9.60
C ARG A 89 -3.52 -3.88 9.24
N VAL A 90 -4.11 -3.28 8.23
CA VAL A 90 -3.67 -2.01 7.66
C VAL A 90 -4.84 -1.03 7.54
N ARG A 91 -4.52 0.24 7.43
CA ARG A 91 -5.48 1.29 7.07
C ARG A 91 -5.08 1.96 5.77
N LEU A 92 -6.07 2.44 5.04
CA LEU A 92 -5.84 3.23 3.84
C LEU A 92 -5.35 4.62 4.24
N MET A 93 -4.24 5.07 3.62
CA MET A 93 -3.65 6.39 3.89
C MET A 93 -3.99 7.44 2.84
N THR A 94 -4.18 7.03 1.58
CA THR A 94 -4.39 7.94 0.47
C THR A 94 -5.86 8.06 0.11
N ASN A 95 -6.20 9.14 -0.58
CA ASN A 95 -7.51 9.27 -1.20
C ASN A 95 -7.65 8.25 -2.33
N LEU A 96 -8.87 7.78 -2.53
CA LEU A 96 -9.17 6.92 -3.66
C LEU A 96 -9.44 7.75 -4.89
N GLU A 97 -8.69 7.48 -5.95
CA GLU A 97 -8.83 8.14 -7.24
C GLU A 97 -9.20 7.14 -8.31
N SER A 98 -10.06 7.58 -9.24
CA SER A 98 -10.33 6.82 -10.46
C SER A 98 -10.47 7.82 -11.60
N ALA A 99 -9.60 7.71 -12.58
CA ALA A 99 -9.60 8.59 -13.74
C ALA A 99 -9.77 7.75 -15.02
N PHE A 100 -10.62 8.22 -15.93
CA PHE A 100 -10.76 7.59 -17.22
C PHE A 100 -9.44 7.70 -17.99
N ALA A 101 -8.88 6.57 -18.39
CA ALA A 101 -7.60 6.52 -19.12
C ALA A 101 -7.82 6.40 -20.63
N LEU A 102 -8.55 5.37 -21.05
CA LEU A 102 -8.79 5.09 -22.45
C LEU A 102 -9.91 4.07 -22.63
N LYS A 103 -10.40 3.96 -23.85
CA LYS A 103 -11.27 2.88 -24.28
C LYS A 103 -10.42 1.91 -25.09
N SER A 104 -10.31 0.67 -24.65
CA SER A 104 -9.49 -0.32 -25.33
C SER A 104 -10.14 -0.82 -26.63
N ALA A 105 -9.35 -1.56 -27.43
CA ALA A 105 -9.82 -2.06 -28.73
C ALA A 105 -11.03 -3.03 -28.63
N ASP A 106 -11.21 -3.66 -27.46
CA ASP A 106 -12.37 -4.52 -27.18
C ASP A 106 -13.63 -3.73 -26.78
N GLY A 107 -13.57 -2.41 -26.81
CA GLY A 107 -14.67 -1.53 -26.46
C GLY A 107 -14.86 -1.28 -24.98
N LYS A 108 -14.02 -1.85 -24.11
CA LYS A 108 -14.11 -1.67 -22.66
C LYS A 108 -13.40 -0.40 -22.21
N ARG A 109 -14.00 0.27 -21.24
CA ARG A 109 -13.39 1.42 -20.61
C ARG A 109 -12.27 0.97 -19.66
N ARG A 110 -11.20 1.75 -19.58
CA ARG A 110 -10.08 1.53 -18.67
C ARG A 110 -9.90 2.75 -17.77
N TYR A 111 -9.61 2.49 -16.53
CA TYR A 111 -9.43 3.51 -15.49
C TYR A 111 -8.06 3.38 -14.87
N THR A 112 -7.45 4.51 -14.53
CA THR A 112 -6.24 4.57 -13.72
C THR A 112 -6.55 5.20 -12.38
N GLY A 113 -5.91 4.69 -11.33
CA GLY A 113 -5.86 5.34 -10.02
C GLY A 113 -4.46 5.86 -9.76
N GLY A 114 -4.32 6.75 -8.81
CA GLY A 114 -3.02 7.18 -8.31
C GLY A 114 -2.35 6.06 -7.49
N ALA A 115 -1.15 6.34 -6.99
CA ALA A 115 -0.50 5.44 -6.05
C ALA A 115 -1.35 5.30 -4.78
N ILE A 116 -1.47 4.08 -4.29
CA ILE A 116 -2.24 3.75 -3.09
C ILE A 116 -1.27 3.38 -1.99
N GLN A 117 -1.46 3.95 -0.81
CA GLN A 117 -0.65 3.66 0.36
C GLN A 117 -1.48 3.05 1.47
N LEU A 118 -0.98 1.96 2.03
CA LEU A 118 -1.55 1.27 3.17
C LEU A 118 -0.56 1.33 4.33
N ARG A 119 -1.04 1.65 5.52
CA ARG A 119 -0.20 1.72 6.71
C ARG A 119 -0.59 0.62 7.69
N GLY A 120 0.39 -0.13 8.17
CA GLY A 120 0.20 -1.12 9.23
C GLY A 120 -0.22 -0.46 10.55
N LEU A 121 -1.13 -1.11 11.23
CA LEU A 121 -1.62 -0.64 12.53
C LEU A 121 -0.70 -1.08 13.68
#